data_f73c014b889637af7d03d081e07f910e
#
_entry.id   f73c014b889637af7d03d081e07f910e
#
_cell.length_a   1.000
_cell.length_b   1.000
_cell.length_c   1.000
_cell.angle_alpha   90.00
_cell.angle_beta   90.00
_cell.angle_gamma   90.00
#
_symmetry.space_group_name_H-M   'P 1'
#
loop_
_entity.id
_entity.type
_entity.pdbx_description
1 polymer ?
#
loop_
_entity_poly.entity_id
_entity_poly.type
_entity_poly.pdbx_seq_one_letter_code
_entity_poly.pdbx_strand_id
1 'polypeptide(L)'
;MHDVTVPRPIAQVLAVPGAAFIARLALASPFLISGVVKLVDFAGTTGEVAGLGLQPAVLVAASVIVTQLGGSVLFLTRRFCWLGAGILAVFTALATFLAHPFWMFDGLDRGRQTATFFEHVAIVGGLAVSALFVNGAGPR
;
A
#
# COMPACT_ATOMS: atom_id res chain seq x y z
N MET A 1 6.89 17.05 -29.30
CA MET A 1 7.11 16.24 -28.08
C MET A 1 8.62 16.05 -27.97
N HIS A 2 9.27 16.70 -26.99
CA HIS A 2 10.69 16.48 -26.76
C HIS A 2 10.86 15.07 -26.18
N ASP A 3 11.53 14.17 -26.91
CA ASP A 3 11.97 12.88 -26.40
C ASP A 3 12.88 13.15 -25.18
N VAL A 4 12.37 12.94 -23.98
CA VAL A 4 13.17 12.97 -22.77
C VAL A 4 14.01 11.69 -22.78
N THR A 5 15.24 11.82 -23.34
CA THR A 5 16.17 10.68 -23.39
C THR A 5 16.74 10.48 -21.97
N VAL A 6 16.37 9.34 -21.37
CA VAL A 6 16.94 8.94 -20.08
C VAL A 6 18.45 8.74 -20.23
N PRO A 7 19.31 9.33 -19.38
CA PRO A 7 20.75 9.11 -19.46
C PRO A 7 21.10 7.61 -19.39
N ARG A 8 22.06 7.16 -20.22
CA ARG A 8 22.44 5.76 -20.33
C ARG A 8 22.63 4.98 -19.01
N PRO A 9 23.33 5.53 -17.99
CA PRO A 9 23.50 4.83 -16.70
C PRO A 9 22.16 4.56 -16.00
N ILE A 10 21.24 5.52 -16.06
CA ILE A 10 19.90 5.40 -15.45
C ILE A 10 19.07 4.38 -16.23
N ALA A 11 19.09 4.46 -17.56
CA ALA A 11 18.42 3.50 -18.41
C ALA A 11 18.88 2.05 -18.17
N GLN A 12 20.18 1.83 -17.93
CA GLN A 12 20.73 0.51 -17.58
C GLN A 12 20.18 0.00 -16.25
N VAL A 13 20.09 0.84 -15.22
CA VAL A 13 19.50 0.47 -13.91
C VAL A 13 18.04 0.12 -14.06
N LEU A 14 17.28 0.92 -14.81
CA LEU A 14 15.85 0.67 -15.05
C LEU A 14 15.58 -0.58 -15.89
N ALA A 15 16.55 -0.99 -16.70
CA ALA A 15 16.46 -2.18 -17.54
C ALA A 15 16.91 -3.47 -16.83
N VAL A 16 17.36 -3.40 -15.57
CA VAL A 16 17.77 -4.60 -14.81
C VAL A 16 16.58 -5.57 -14.70
N PRO A 17 16.76 -6.84 -15.06
CA PRO A 17 15.73 -7.85 -14.89
C PRO A 17 15.29 -7.92 -13.41
N GLY A 18 13.99 -7.79 -13.17
CA GLY A 18 13.43 -7.79 -11.81
C GLY A 18 13.34 -6.41 -11.14
N ALA A 19 13.89 -5.33 -11.69
CA ALA A 19 13.80 -4.00 -11.10
C ALA A 19 12.34 -3.59 -10.79
N ALA A 20 11.43 -3.84 -11.72
CA ALA A 20 10.01 -3.58 -11.52
C ALA A 20 9.39 -4.45 -10.41
N PHE A 21 9.85 -5.68 -10.23
CA PHE A 21 9.41 -6.53 -9.12
C PHE A 21 9.92 -6.01 -7.78
N ILE A 22 11.21 -5.63 -7.70
CA ILE A 22 11.81 -5.06 -6.49
C ILE A 22 11.09 -3.77 -6.09
N ALA A 23 10.80 -2.88 -7.04
CA ALA A 23 10.05 -1.66 -6.78
C ALA A 23 8.64 -1.95 -6.22
N ARG A 24 7.94 -2.94 -6.79
CA ARG A 24 6.62 -3.36 -6.27
C ARG A 24 6.73 -4.02 -4.90
N LEU A 25 7.78 -4.81 -4.66
CA LEU A 25 8.03 -5.43 -3.35
C LEU A 25 8.29 -4.36 -2.28
N ALA A 26 9.09 -3.33 -2.60
CA ALA A 26 9.31 -2.20 -1.71
C ALA A 26 8.00 -1.47 -1.39
N LEU A 27 7.15 -1.25 -2.39
CA LEU A 27 5.84 -0.62 -2.21
C LEU A 27 4.86 -1.51 -1.43
N ALA A 28 4.93 -2.83 -1.57
CA ALA A 28 4.10 -3.78 -0.83
C ALA A 28 4.61 -4.01 0.61
N SER A 29 5.85 -3.68 0.92
CA SER A 29 6.48 -4.00 2.20
C SER A 29 5.72 -3.50 3.43
N PRO A 30 5.13 -2.28 3.47
CA PRO A 30 4.35 -1.83 4.61
C PRO A 30 3.14 -2.74 4.90
N PHE A 31 2.48 -3.22 3.85
CA PHE A 31 1.32 -4.11 3.98
C PHE A 31 1.73 -5.51 4.43
N LEU A 32 2.82 -6.05 3.86
CA LEU A 32 3.34 -7.36 4.24
C LEU A 32 3.78 -7.37 5.71
N ILE A 33 4.57 -6.37 6.11
CA ILE A 33 5.06 -6.28 7.49
C ILE A 33 3.89 -6.07 8.46
N SER A 34 3.01 -5.11 8.17
CA SER A 34 1.83 -4.84 9.00
C SER A 34 0.91 -6.05 9.08
N GLY A 35 0.65 -6.73 7.97
CA GLY A 35 -0.21 -7.92 7.94
C GLY A 35 0.36 -9.08 8.75
N VAL A 36 1.68 -9.31 8.68
CA VAL A 36 2.36 -10.34 9.49
C VAL A 36 2.33 -9.98 10.97
N VAL A 37 2.66 -8.76 11.35
CA VAL A 37 2.60 -8.29 12.75
C VAL A 37 1.20 -8.46 13.31
N LYS A 38 0.18 -8.03 12.56
CA LYS A 38 -1.23 -8.16 12.96
C LYS A 38 -1.70 -9.61 13.05
N LEU A 39 -1.17 -10.48 12.22
CA LEU A 39 -1.47 -11.91 12.28
C LEU A 39 -0.86 -12.56 13.54
N VAL A 40 0.37 -12.19 13.88
CA VAL A 40 1.08 -12.70 15.07
C VAL A 40 0.45 -12.19 16.36
N ASP A 41 0.11 -10.88 16.40
CA ASP A 41 -0.62 -10.28 17.53
C ASP A 41 -2.08 -10.01 17.16
N PHE A 42 -2.82 -11.08 16.93
CA PHE A 42 -4.23 -10.98 16.55
C PHE A 42 -5.11 -10.37 17.66
N ALA A 43 -4.78 -10.63 18.92
CA ALA A 43 -5.50 -10.06 20.08
C ALA A 43 -5.30 -8.53 20.14
N GLY A 44 -4.07 -8.04 20.02
CA GLY A 44 -3.77 -6.62 19.93
C GLY A 44 -4.45 -5.95 18.75
N THR A 45 -4.42 -6.60 17.57
CA THR A 45 -5.10 -6.12 16.37
C THR A 45 -6.62 -5.98 16.58
N THR A 46 -7.24 -6.96 17.23
CA THR A 46 -8.67 -6.89 17.57
C THR A 46 -8.95 -5.73 18.51
N GLY A 47 -8.07 -5.48 19.48
CA GLY A 47 -8.15 -4.32 20.39
C GLY A 47 -8.04 -2.99 19.65
N GLU A 48 -7.08 -2.84 18.70
CA GLU A 48 -6.95 -1.64 17.86
C GLU A 48 -8.24 -1.37 17.08
N VAL A 49 -8.78 -2.41 16.43
CA VAL A 49 -10.01 -2.30 15.62
C VAL A 49 -11.20 -1.90 16.49
N ALA A 50 -11.34 -2.49 17.68
CA ALA A 50 -12.37 -2.13 18.63
C ALA A 50 -12.24 -0.68 19.11
N GLY A 51 -10.99 -0.21 19.33
CA GLY A 51 -10.68 1.18 19.70
C GLY A 51 -11.09 2.20 18.63
N LEU A 52 -11.13 1.79 17.35
CA LEU A 52 -11.65 2.58 16.23
C LEU A 52 -13.19 2.54 16.14
N GLY A 53 -13.87 1.84 17.04
CA GLY A 53 -15.33 1.70 17.05
C GLY A 53 -15.86 0.71 15.99
N LEU A 54 -14.99 -0.07 15.35
CA LEU A 54 -15.37 -1.01 14.29
C LEU A 54 -15.80 -2.35 14.90
N GLN A 55 -17.02 -2.80 14.54
CA GLN A 55 -17.59 -4.03 15.06
C GLN A 55 -18.19 -4.89 13.93
N PRO A 56 -18.17 -6.23 14.04
CA PRO A 56 -17.49 -7.04 15.07
C PRO A 56 -15.97 -7.05 14.89
N ALA A 57 -15.23 -6.63 15.93
CA ALA A 57 -13.79 -6.35 15.85
C ALA A 57 -12.94 -7.53 15.35
N VAL A 58 -13.29 -8.76 15.75
CA VAL A 58 -12.59 -9.99 15.32
C VAL A 58 -12.68 -10.18 13.80
N LEU A 59 -13.87 -9.99 13.21
CA LEU A 59 -14.06 -10.15 11.77
C LEU A 59 -13.38 -9.05 10.99
N VAL A 60 -13.44 -7.80 11.49
CA VAL A 60 -12.75 -6.68 10.85
C VAL A 60 -11.23 -6.87 10.93
N ALA A 61 -10.67 -7.28 12.06
CA ALA A 61 -9.25 -7.59 12.20
C ALA A 61 -8.80 -8.68 11.23
N ALA A 62 -9.54 -9.78 11.13
CA ALA A 62 -9.27 -10.84 10.17
C ALA A 62 -9.32 -10.33 8.72
N SER A 63 -10.31 -9.50 8.38
CA SER A 63 -10.45 -8.90 7.06
C SER A 63 -9.28 -7.97 6.71
N VAL A 64 -8.80 -7.17 7.67
CA VAL A 64 -7.62 -6.31 7.50
C VAL A 64 -6.40 -7.14 7.16
N ILE A 65 -6.13 -8.22 7.91
CA ILE A 65 -4.99 -9.11 7.68
C ILE A 65 -5.06 -9.76 6.29
N VAL A 66 -6.22 -10.33 5.95
CA VAL A 66 -6.45 -10.97 4.64
C VAL A 66 -6.27 -9.95 3.51
N THR A 67 -6.77 -8.74 3.67
CA THR A 67 -6.62 -7.65 2.69
C THR A 67 -5.16 -7.27 2.50
N GLN A 68 -4.41 -7.07 3.58
CA GLN A 68 -3.01 -6.67 3.50
C GLN A 68 -2.14 -7.77 2.90
N LEU A 69 -2.23 -9.00 3.39
CA LEU A 69 -1.42 -10.11 2.90
C LEU A 69 -1.88 -10.59 1.52
N GLY A 70 -3.16 -10.84 1.36
CA GLY A 70 -3.74 -11.32 0.08
C GLY A 70 -3.62 -10.27 -1.02
N GLY A 71 -3.93 -9.00 -0.73
CA GLY A 71 -3.75 -7.89 -1.65
C GLY A 71 -2.29 -7.73 -2.09
N SER A 72 -1.33 -7.88 -1.17
CA SER A 72 0.10 -7.83 -1.48
C SER A 72 0.53 -8.98 -2.38
N VAL A 73 0.08 -10.21 -2.13
CA VAL A 73 0.38 -11.36 -2.98
C VAL A 73 -0.17 -11.14 -4.40
N LEU A 74 -1.41 -10.68 -4.54
CA LEU A 74 -2.00 -10.35 -5.83
C LEU A 74 -1.23 -9.23 -6.54
N PHE A 75 -0.87 -8.17 -5.81
CA PHE A 75 -0.11 -7.03 -6.34
C PHE A 75 1.27 -7.43 -6.87
N LEU A 76 1.94 -8.37 -6.23
CA LEU A 76 3.25 -8.86 -6.66
C LEU A 76 3.17 -9.78 -7.90
N THR A 77 2.02 -10.40 -8.16
CA THR A 77 1.81 -11.18 -9.38
C THR A 77 1.54 -10.26 -10.58
N ARG A 78 2.14 -10.54 -11.76
CA ARG A 78 1.91 -9.72 -12.96
C ARG A 78 0.45 -9.73 -13.40
N ARG A 79 -0.17 -10.91 -13.39
CA ARG A 79 -1.55 -11.12 -13.87
C ARG A 79 -2.60 -10.38 -13.05
N PHE A 80 -2.42 -10.32 -11.73
CA PHE A 80 -3.40 -9.77 -10.80
C PHE A 80 -2.92 -8.47 -10.13
N CYS A 81 -1.84 -7.86 -10.65
CA CYS A 81 -1.27 -6.64 -10.10
C CYS A 81 -2.32 -5.51 -9.97
N TRP A 82 -3.15 -5.31 -10.98
CA TRP A 82 -4.21 -4.31 -10.98
C TRP A 82 -5.25 -4.55 -9.85
N LEU A 83 -5.60 -5.82 -9.62
CA LEU A 83 -6.55 -6.19 -8.57
C LEU A 83 -5.96 -5.99 -7.19
N GLY A 84 -4.71 -6.46 -6.97
CA GLY A 84 -3.98 -6.24 -5.73
C GLY A 84 -3.77 -4.76 -5.44
N ALA A 85 -3.38 -3.97 -6.45
CA ALA A 85 -3.26 -2.52 -6.33
C ALA A 85 -4.57 -1.85 -5.93
N GLY A 86 -5.68 -2.22 -6.56
CA GLY A 86 -7.01 -1.69 -6.24
C GLY A 86 -7.43 -2.02 -4.82
N ILE A 87 -7.29 -3.28 -4.39
CA ILE A 87 -7.63 -3.73 -3.04
C ILE A 87 -6.81 -2.95 -2.00
N LEU A 88 -5.48 -2.88 -2.17
CA LEU A 88 -4.59 -2.17 -1.25
C LEU A 88 -4.83 -0.65 -1.26
N ALA A 89 -5.13 -0.05 -2.41
CA ALA A 89 -5.41 1.38 -2.52
C ALA A 89 -6.71 1.76 -1.78
N VAL A 90 -7.79 1.01 -1.98
CA VAL A 90 -9.06 1.22 -1.27
C VAL A 90 -8.88 1.02 0.23
N PHE A 91 -8.21 -0.06 0.63
CA PHE A 91 -7.88 -0.30 2.04
C PHE A 91 -7.09 0.87 2.64
N THR A 92 -6.02 1.32 1.96
CA THR A 92 -5.20 2.42 2.45
C THR A 92 -5.99 3.71 2.56
N ALA A 93 -6.81 4.04 1.58
CA ALA A 93 -7.66 5.23 1.62
C ALA A 93 -8.61 5.20 2.84
N LEU A 94 -9.32 4.07 3.05
CA LEU A 94 -10.22 3.92 4.20
C LEU A 94 -9.46 4.00 5.53
N ALA A 95 -8.36 3.28 5.66
CA ALA A 95 -7.53 3.28 6.86
C ALA A 95 -6.97 4.68 7.17
N THR A 96 -6.61 5.45 6.15
CA THR A 96 -6.08 6.81 6.29
C THR A 96 -7.10 7.73 6.95
N PHE A 97 -8.33 7.73 6.50
CA PHE A 97 -9.38 8.57 7.08
C PHE A 97 -9.81 8.11 8.47
N LEU A 98 -9.77 6.81 8.75
CA LEU A 98 -10.18 6.26 10.04
C LEU A 98 -9.11 6.40 11.12
N ALA A 99 -7.84 6.13 10.79
CA ALA A 99 -6.76 6.05 11.75
C ALA A 99 -5.88 7.31 11.81
N HIS A 100 -5.90 8.17 10.78
CA HIS A 100 -5.04 9.34 10.66
C HIS A 100 -5.81 10.65 10.40
N PRO A 101 -6.87 10.96 11.19
CA PRO A 101 -7.64 12.19 11.04
C PRO A 101 -6.85 13.37 11.64
N PHE A 102 -5.80 13.85 10.95
CA PHE A 102 -4.86 14.86 11.43
C PHE A 102 -5.55 16.18 11.84
N TRP A 103 -6.72 16.46 11.30
CA TRP A 103 -7.53 17.62 11.66
C TRP A 103 -8.13 17.56 13.07
N MET A 104 -8.08 16.38 13.72
CA MET A 104 -8.55 16.17 15.09
C MET A 104 -7.43 16.29 16.14
N PHE A 105 -6.22 16.58 15.72
CA PHE A 105 -5.03 16.64 16.57
C PHE A 105 -4.42 18.04 16.56
N ASP A 106 -3.61 18.36 17.59
CA ASP A 106 -2.87 19.60 17.73
C ASP A 106 -1.38 19.34 17.95
N GLY A 107 -0.55 20.39 17.79
CA GLY A 107 0.88 20.35 18.09
C GLY A 107 1.65 19.28 17.29
N LEU A 108 2.52 18.54 17.97
CA LEU A 108 3.38 17.51 17.37
C LEU A 108 2.59 16.33 16.81
N ASP A 109 1.49 15.94 17.45
CA ASP A 109 0.67 14.83 17.00
C ASP A 109 -0.04 15.16 15.69
N ARG A 110 -0.50 16.39 15.52
CA ARG A 110 -1.02 16.85 14.22
C ARG A 110 0.01 16.73 13.13
N GLY A 111 1.28 17.13 13.40
CA GLY A 111 2.37 17.01 12.44
C GLY A 111 2.62 15.56 12.02
N ARG A 112 2.68 14.64 12.98
CA ARG A 112 2.86 13.19 12.72
C ARG A 112 1.71 12.62 11.91
N GLN A 113 0.48 12.89 12.33
CA GLN A 113 -0.72 12.40 11.63
C GLN A 113 -0.83 12.96 10.21
N THR A 114 -0.44 14.23 10.00
CA THR A 114 -0.37 14.83 8.67
C THR A 114 0.64 14.11 7.79
N ALA A 115 1.85 13.85 8.30
CA ALA A 115 2.89 13.15 7.54
C ALA A 115 2.39 11.76 7.12
N THR A 116 1.87 10.97 8.06
CA THR A 116 1.34 9.63 7.76
C THR A 116 0.17 9.66 6.77
N PHE A 117 -0.73 10.64 6.88
CA PHE A 117 -1.83 10.81 5.94
C PHE A 117 -1.31 10.97 4.50
N PHE A 118 -0.36 11.87 4.29
CA PHE A 118 0.19 12.11 2.94
C PHE A 118 1.14 11.00 2.46
N GLU A 119 1.82 10.29 3.36
CA GLU A 119 2.54 9.06 3.02
C GLU A 119 1.59 8.00 2.45
N HIS A 120 0.42 7.82 3.04
CA HIS A 120 -0.62 6.93 2.52
C HIS A 120 -1.17 7.39 1.15
N VAL A 121 -1.36 8.69 0.96
CA VAL A 121 -1.74 9.24 -0.35
C VAL A 121 -0.68 8.91 -1.40
N ALA A 122 0.62 9.04 -1.05
CA ALA A 122 1.72 8.67 -1.95
C ALA A 122 1.74 7.17 -2.26
N ILE A 123 1.46 6.30 -1.27
CA ILE A 123 1.34 4.84 -1.46
C ILE A 123 0.21 4.53 -2.45
N VAL A 124 -0.96 5.14 -2.29
CA VAL A 124 -2.09 4.96 -3.22
C VAL A 124 -1.69 5.36 -4.64
N GLY A 125 -1.00 6.49 -4.80
CA GLY A 125 -0.45 6.92 -6.09
C GLY A 125 0.53 5.92 -6.69
N GLY A 126 1.46 5.40 -5.88
CA GLY A 126 2.42 4.38 -6.29
C GLY A 126 1.77 3.05 -6.73
N LEU A 127 0.73 2.61 -6.02
CA LEU A 127 -0.07 1.43 -6.39
C LEU A 127 -0.75 1.63 -7.74
N ALA A 128 -1.36 2.80 -7.98
CA ALA A 128 -2.00 3.13 -9.24
C ALA A 128 -1.00 3.15 -10.41
N VAL A 129 0.14 3.82 -10.25
CA VAL A 129 1.22 3.85 -11.26
C VAL A 129 1.72 2.44 -11.57
N SER A 130 1.91 1.59 -10.54
CA SER A 130 2.35 0.21 -10.73
C SER A 130 1.35 -0.62 -11.55
N ALA A 131 0.05 -0.46 -11.29
CA ALA A 131 -1.00 -1.13 -12.04
C ALA A 131 -1.04 -0.68 -13.51
N LEU A 132 -0.92 0.63 -13.75
CA LEU A 132 -0.86 1.20 -15.09
C LEU A 132 0.35 0.71 -15.88
N PHE A 133 1.53 0.67 -15.22
CA PHE A 133 2.77 0.20 -15.84
C PHE A 133 2.69 -1.27 -16.26
N VAL A 134 2.19 -2.14 -15.39
CA VAL A 134 2.07 -3.58 -15.68
C VAL A 134 1.06 -3.85 -16.79
N ASN A 135 -0.05 -3.11 -16.84
CA ASN A 135 -1.04 -3.23 -17.91
C ASN A 135 -0.52 -2.69 -19.26
N GLY A 136 0.27 -1.62 -19.26
CA GLY A 136 0.86 -1.05 -20.46
C GLY A 136 1.99 -1.89 -21.07
N ALA A 137 2.63 -2.75 -20.26
CA ALA A 137 3.71 -3.65 -20.69
C ALA A 137 3.21 -5.01 -21.24
N GLY A 138 1.90 -5.24 -21.28
CA GLY A 138 1.30 -6.43 -21.90
C GLY A 138 1.37 -6.36 -23.43
N PRO A 139 1.37 -7.50 -24.13
CA PRO A 139 1.25 -7.50 -25.60
C PRO A 139 -0.09 -6.86 -25.98
N ARG A 140 -0.02 -5.84 -26.84
CA ARG A 140 -1.18 -5.27 -27.53
C ARG A 140 -1.56 -6.16 -28.70
#